data_565622f4a2d35f4362a476d3253c92a3
#
_entry.id   565622f4a2d35f4362a476d3253c92a3
#
_cell.length_a   1.000
_cell.length_b   1.000
_cell.length_c   1.000
_cell.angle_alpha   90.00
_cell.angle_beta   90.00
_cell.angle_gamma   90.00
#
_symmetry.space_group_name_H-M   'P 1'
#
loop_
_entity.id
_entity.type
_entity.pdbx_description
1 polymer ?
#
loop_
_entity_poly.entity_id
_entity_poly.type
_entity_poly.pdbx_seq_one_letter_code
_entity_poly.pdbx_strand_id
1 'polypeptide(L)'
;APPANVVEKSILDMLRVPRGYEIDVSGVYRLSAGMDGDVSRSRVAPAPIFISGRTIDVLTGEAKRQVVWRGPAGWCSRVIDRRTILDTSRIMSLADLEAPVSSNHISQVVSYLADFEAENNHRFPAVQSASRMGWLPDGGFLLPDKHYTIDKKPSSFALTAPPGLETISQGWQSKGSWADWRSAIENVLEYPYMMISIYASAAAPILEVLKLPGFVVDFSGETSGGKTTALRLAASVWGKPSDSYPTAMYSWDATKVWIERTTGYLHSLPLILDETKRVRHPRMIRDVIYDFCQGQGR
;
A
#
# COMPACT_ATOMS: atom_id res chain seq x y z
N ALA A 1 -13.23 -9.87 -13.20
CA ALA A 1 -11.97 -10.53 -12.87
C ALA A 1 -12.21 -12.03 -12.80
N PRO A 2 -11.34 -12.91 -13.34
CA PRO A 2 -11.47 -14.35 -13.18
C PRO A 2 -11.41 -14.71 -11.69
N PRO A 3 -12.09 -15.78 -11.24
CA PRO A 3 -12.07 -16.17 -9.85
C PRO A 3 -10.63 -16.47 -9.40
N ALA A 4 -10.26 -15.98 -8.22
CA ALA A 4 -8.91 -16.06 -7.64
C ALA A 4 -8.26 -17.47 -7.78
N ASN A 5 -9.04 -18.52 -7.63
CA ASN A 5 -8.59 -19.92 -7.73
C ASN A 5 -7.99 -20.32 -9.10
N VAL A 6 -8.35 -19.64 -10.19
CA VAL A 6 -7.84 -19.96 -11.53
C VAL A 6 -6.50 -19.28 -11.79
N VAL A 7 -6.34 -18.07 -11.25
CA VAL A 7 -5.13 -17.26 -11.45
C VAL A 7 -3.94 -17.87 -10.69
N GLU A 8 -4.15 -18.34 -9.46
CA GLU A 8 -3.07 -18.86 -8.62
C GLU A 8 -2.60 -20.24 -9.07
N LYS A 9 -3.49 -21.09 -9.58
CA LYS A 9 -3.08 -22.38 -10.16
C LYS A 9 -2.23 -22.15 -11.41
N SER A 10 -2.61 -21.20 -12.28
CA SER A 10 -1.83 -20.88 -13.48
C SER A 10 -0.46 -20.27 -13.14
N ILE A 11 -0.31 -19.56 -12.02
CA ILE A 11 0.98 -19.03 -11.57
C ILE A 11 1.86 -20.16 -11.06
N LEU A 12 1.32 -21.08 -10.27
CA LEU A 12 2.09 -22.22 -9.77
C LEU A 12 2.56 -23.14 -10.91
N ASP A 13 1.77 -23.28 -11.98
CA ASP A 13 2.14 -24.07 -13.16
C ASP A 13 3.33 -23.47 -13.94
N MET A 14 3.59 -22.16 -13.81
CA MET A 14 4.75 -21.48 -14.40
C MET A 14 6.02 -21.58 -13.54
N LEU A 15 5.89 -21.99 -12.27
CA LEU A 15 6.97 -22.07 -11.31
C LEU A 15 7.39 -23.53 -11.12
N ARG A 16 8.59 -23.73 -10.57
CA ARG A 16 9.10 -25.06 -10.26
C ARG A 16 9.07 -25.30 -8.75
N VAL A 17 8.50 -26.42 -8.35
CA VAL A 17 8.65 -26.90 -6.98
C VAL A 17 10.10 -27.37 -6.79
N PRO A 18 10.81 -26.91 -5.73
CA PRO A 18 12.18 -27.31 -5.49
C PRO A 18 12.33 -28.82 -5.33
N ARG A 19 13.48 -29.37 -5.71
CA ARG A 19 13.78 -30.78 -5.53
C ARG A 19 13.63 -31.19 -4.07
N GLY A 20 13.00 -32.33 -3.81
CA GLY A 20 12.74 -32.84 -2.46
C GLY A 20 11.52 -32.20 -1.78
N TYR A 21 10.71 -31.45 -2.51
CA TYR A 21 9.44 -30.93 -2.01
C TYR A 21 8.28 -31.30 -2.94
N GLU A 22 7.09 -31.34 -2.35
CA GLU A 22 5.83 -31.51 -3.04
C GLU A 22 4.81 -30.51 -2.49
N ILE A 23 4.00 -29.93 -3.36
CA ILE A 23 2.91 -29.02 -3.01
C ILE A 23 1.61 -29.62 -3.55
N ASP A 24 0.64 -29.83 -2.69
CA ASP A 24 -0.69 -30.24 -3.07
C ASP A 24 -1.77 -29.45 -2.29
N VAL A 25 -3.03 -29.76 -2.51
CA VAL A 25 -4.16 -29.08 -1.86
C VAL A 25 -4.16 -29.21 -0.33
N SER A 26 -3.45 -30.19 0.23
CA SER A 26 -3.38 -30.47 1.66
C SER A 26 -2.14 -29.89 2.35
N GLY A 27 -1.21 -29.30 1.59
CA GLY A 27 -0.04 -28.65 2.15
C GLY A 27 1.23 -28.67 1.33
N VAL A 28 2.32 -28.38 2.02
CA VAL A 28 3.69 -28.51 1.53
C VAL A 28 4.36 -29.67 2.27
N TYR A 29 5.06 -30.52 1.54
CA TYR A 29 5.72 -31.70 2.09
C TYR A 29 7.17 -31.78 1.64
N ARG A 30 8.03 -32.25 2.52
CA ARG A 30 9.40 -32.65 2.23
C ARG A 30 9.44 -34.13 1.92
N LEU A 31 10.10 -34.49 0.82
CA LEU A 31 10.32 -35.86 0.38
C LEU A 31 11.72 -36.30 0.81
N SER A 32 11.84 -37.48 1.45
CA SER A 32 13.12 -38.07 1.83
C SER A 32 13.17 -39.48 1.32
N ALA A 33 14.26 -39.87 0.66
CA ALA A 33 14.49 -41.24 0.22
C ALA A 33 14.88 -42.10 1.43
N GLY A 34 14.12 -43.15 1.69
CA GLY A 34 14.48 -44.20 2.67
C GLY A 34 15.57 -45.14 2.17
N MET A 35 16.20 -45.90 3.08
CA MET A 35 17.24 -46.87 2.74
C MET A 35 16.73 -47.98 1.81
N ASP A 36 15.45 -48.30 1.86
CA ASP A 36 14.81 -49.37 1.07
C ASP A 36 14.18 -48.87 -0.26
N GLY A 37 14.48 -47.63 -0.68
CA GLY A 37 13.91 -47.03 -1.89
C GLY A 37 12.51 -46.43 -1.69
N ASP A 38 11.95 -46.51 -0.51
CA ASP A 38 10.67 -45.89 -0.14
C ASP A 38 10.86 -44.37 0.02
N VAL A 39 9.88 -43.58 -0.45
CA VAL A 39 9.86 -42.12 -0.29
C VAL A 39 9.01 -41.80 0.93
N SER A 40 9.64 -41.31 1.97
CA SER A 40 8.91 -40.76 3.14
C SER A 40 8.51 -39.32 2.89
N ARG A 41 7.32 -38.96 3.39
CA ARG A 41 6.70 -37.62 3.21
C ARG A 41 6.48 -36.99 4.57
N SER A 42 7.18 -35.90 4.85
CA SER A 42 7.03 -35.12 6.08
C SER A 42 6.38 -33.78 5.81
N ARG A 43 5.44 -33.37 6.64
CA ARG A 43 4.67 -32.13 6.45
C ARG A 43 5.48 -30.91 6.83
N VAL A 44 5.62 -29.94 5.92
CA VAL A 44 6.31 -28.66 6.11
C VAL A 44 5.29 -27.55 6.46
N ALA A 45 4.18 -27.50 5.73
CA ALA A 45 3.09 -26.55 5.99
C ALA A 45 1.72 -27.22 5.84
N PRO A 46 0.71 -26.85 6.66
CA PRO A 46 -0.62 -27.47 6.65
C PRO A 46 -1.52 -27.01 5.49
N ALA A 47 -1.08 -26.08 4.68
CA ALA A 47 -1.74 -25.66 3.44
C ALA A 47 -0.67 -25.18 2.44
N PRO A 48 -0.98 -25.09 1.14
CA PRO A 48 -0.07 -24.56 0.14
C PRO A 48 0.36 -23.14 0.48
N ILE A 49 1.66 -22.88 0.37
CA ILE A 49 2.29 -21.57 0.48
C ILE A 49 3.49 -21.52 -0.46
N PHE A 50 3.64 -20.46 -1.23
CA PHE A 50 4.76 -20.30 -2.16
C PHE A 50 4.98 -18.83 -2.54
N ILE A 51 6.14 -18.53 -3.14
CA ILE A 51 6.45 -17.21 -3.68
C ILE A 51 6.02 -17.16 -5.15
N SER A 52 5.14 -16.21 -5.49
CA SER A 52 4.59 -16.08 -6.86
C SER A 52 5.28 -14.99 -7.70
N GLY A 53 6.03 -14.09 -7.06
CA GLY A 53 6.66 -12.99 -7.75
C GLY A 53 7.60 -12.18 -6.87
N ARG A 54 8.24 -11.20 -7.47
CA ARG A 54 9.07 -10.21 -6.76
C ARG A 54 8.63 -8.80 -7.12
N THR A 55 8.68 -7.90 -6.14
CA THR A 55 8.55 -6.46 -6.36
C THR A 55 9.85 -5.77 -5.99
N ILE A 56 10.19 -4.72 -6.71
CA ILE A 56 11.34 -3.87 -6.41
C ILE A 56 10.79 -2.47 -6.17
N ASP A 57 10.99 -1.96 -4.97
CA ASP A 57 10.61 -0.59 -4.64
C ASP A 57 11.59 0.37 -5.34
N VAL A 58 11.06 1.20 -6.23
CA VAL A 58 11.87 2.12 -7.06
C VAL A 58 12.45 3.28 -6.25
N LEU A 59 11.95 3.52 -5.03
CA LEU A 59 12.40 4.61 -4.17
C LEU A 59 13.56 4.16 -3.27
N THR A 60 13.48 2.93 -2.74
CA THR A 60 14.44 2.40 -1.78
C THR A 60 15.38 1.36 -2.37
N GLY A 61 15.04 0.79 -3.53
CA GLY A 61 15.72 -0.35 -4.11
C GLY A 61 15.45 -1.68 -3.38
N GLU A 62 14.61 -1.68 -2.35
CA GLU A 62 14.29 -2.88 -1.59
C GLU A 62 13.50 -3.88 -2.44
N ALA A 63 13.92 -5.13 -2.35
CA ALA A 63 13.23 -6.24 -3.02
C ALA A 63 12.29 -6.95 -2.04
N LYS A 64 11.00 -6.96 -2.37
CA LYS A 64 9.96 -7.71 -1.65
C LYS A 64 9.53 -8.94 -2.44
N ARG A 65 8.81 -9.84 -1.80
CA ARG A 65 8.27 -11.06 -2.41
C ARG A 65 6.75 -11.07 -2.31
N GLN A 66 6.11 -11.41 -3.41
CA GLN A 66 4.70 -11.74 -3.38
C GLN A 66 4.56 -13.17 -2.90
N VAL A 67 4.00 -13.37 -1.73
CA VAL A 67 3.74 -14.68 -1.13
C VAL A 67 2.26 -14.98 -1.28
N VAL A 68 1.97 -16.20 -1.73
CA VAL A 68 0.62 -16.72 -1.93
C VAL A 68 0.43 -17.93 -1.03
N TRP A 69 -0.71 -18.02 -0.36
CA TRP A 69 -1.07 -19.17 0.44
C TRP A 69 -2.57 -19.43 0.41
N ARG A 70 -2.95 -20.65 0.77
CA ARG A 70 -4.35 -21.01 0.95
C ARG A 70 -4.73 -20.83 2.42
N GLY A 71 -5.55 -19.80 2.70
CA GLY A 71 -6.18 -19.58 3.99
C GLY A 71 -7.57 -20.23 4.08
N PRO A 72 -8.27 -20.12 5.23
CA PRO A 72 -9.60 -20.70 5.44
C PRO A 72 -10.66 -20.15 4.47
N ALA A 73 -10.58 -18.88 4.12
CA ALA A 73 -11.52 -18.21 3.20
C ALA A 73 -11.13 -18.36 1.72
N GLY A 74 -10.02 -19.03 1.40
CA GLY A 74 -9.52 -19.18 0.03
C GLY A 74 -8.07 -18.75 -0.12
N TRP A 75 -7.68 -18.46 -1.35
CA TRP A 75 -6.32 -18.01 -1.64
C TRP A 75 -6.09 -16.56 -1.20
N CYS A 76 -4.97 -16.35 -0.53
CA CYS A 76 -4.48 -15.05 -0.08
C CYS A 76 -3.16 -14.71 -0.77
N SER A 77 -2.94 -13.45 -1.07
CA SER A 77 -1.69 -12.93 -1.63
C SER A 77 -1.26 -11.67 -0.90
N ARG A 78 0.02 -11.56 -0.55
CA ARG A 78 0.61 -10.38 0.09
C ARG A 78 2.02 -10.13 -0.42
N VAL A 79 2.36 -8.85 -0.50
CA VAL A 79 3.75 -8.42 -0.71
C VAL A 79 4.43 -8.28 0.64
N ILE A 80 5.51 -9.03 0.84
CA ILE A 80 6.18 -9.23 2.12
C ILE A 80 7.67 -8.95 1.95
N ASP A 81 8.28 -8.30 2.94
CA ASP A 81 9.72 -8.06 2.94
C ASP A 81 10.47 -9.40 2.89
N ARG A 82 11.45 -9.49 2.00
CA ARG A 82 12.27 -10.70 1.85
C ARG A 82 12.88 -11.16 3.17
N ARG A 83 13.29 -10.22 4.01
CA ARG A 83 13.80 -10.48 5.35
C ARG A 83 12.79 -11.21 6.25
N THR A 84 11.52 -10.89 6.14
CA THR A 84 10.46 -11.56 6.91
C THR A 84 10.31 -13.03 6.51
N ILE A 85 10.44 -13.35 5.24
CA ILE A 85 10.28 -14.72 4.72
C ILE A 85 11.46 -15.62 5.13
N LEU A 86 12.64 -15.05 5.25
CA LEU A 86 13.89 -15.78 5.52
C LEU A 86 14.28 -15.82 7.00
N ASP A 87 13.46 -15.25 7.90
CA ASP A 87 13.74 -15.16 9.34
C ASP A 87 12.64 -15.90 10.12
N THR A 88 13.02 -16.89 10.88
CA THR A 88 12.11 -17.75 11.66
C THR A 88 11.31 -16.98 12.71
N SER A 89 11.85 -15.89 13.28
CA SER A 89 11.12 -15.07 14.25
C SER A 89 10.11 -14.14 13.59
N ARG A 90 10.44 -13.63 12.41
CA ARG A 90 9.59 -12.64 11.70
C ARG A 90 8.47 -13.29 10.91
N ILE A 91 8.71 -14.45 10.31
CA ILE A 91 7.69 -15.15 9.49
C ILE A 91 6.44 -15.52 10.30
N MET A 92 6.56 -15.65 11.63
CA MET A 92 5.41 -15.90 12.51
C MET A 92 4.36 -14.80 12.44
N SER A 93 4.70 -13.56 12.10
CA SER A 93 3.72 -12.50 11.90
C SER A 93 2.73 -12.78 10.77
N LEU A 94 3.05 -13.70 9.86
CA LEU A 94 2.13 -14.14 8.82
C LEU A 94 0.99 -15.01 9.36
N ALA A 95 1.13 -15.57 10.57
CA ALA A 95 0.05 -16.31 11.24
C ALA A 95 -1.16 -15.40 11.51
N ASP A 96 -0.93 -14.11 11.83
CA ASP A 96 -1.98 -13.10 12.02
C ASP A 96 -2.77 -12.81 10.71
N LEU A 97 -2.20 -13.19 9.57
CA LEU A 97 -2.80 -13.11 8.24
C LEU A 97 -3.35 -14.47 7.75
N GLU A 98 -3.52 -15.42 8.65
CA GLU A 98 -3.98 -16.78 8.37
C GLU A 98 -3.06 -17.56 7.40
N ALA A 99 -1.77 -17.21 7.32
CA ALA A 99 -0.82 -18.02 6.58
C ALA A 99 -0.55 -19.35 7.31
N PRO A 100 -0.26 -20.44 6.58
CA PRO A 100 -0.08 -21.77 7.14
C PRO A 100 1.31 -21.93 7.79
N VAL A 101 1.64 -21.07 8.76
CA VAL A 101 2.88 -21.07 9.52
C VAL A 101 2.58 -21.40 10.99
N SER A 102 3.47 -22.16 11.62
CA SER A 102 3.35 -22.53 13.03
C SER A 102 4.73 -22.73 13.66
N SER A 103 4.84 -22.51 14.96
CA SER A 103 6.11 -22.68 15.69
C SER A 103 6.76 -24.05 15.49
N ASN A 104 5.97 -25.12 15.33
CA ASN A 104 6.47 -26.49 15.20
C ASN A 104 7.18 -26.76 13.86
N HIS A 105 6.85 -26.01 12.81
CA HIS A 105 7.37 -26.25 11.46
C HIS A 105 8.06 -25.02 10.86
N ILE A 106 8.25 -23.97 11.64
CA ILE A 106 8.68 -22.65 11.14
C ILE A 106 10.03 -22.69 10.41
N SER A 107 11.02 -23.40 10.96
CA SER A 107 12.33 -23.56 10.32
C SER A 107 12.24 -24.30 8.98
N GLN A 108 11.36 -25.28 8.89
CA GLN A 108 11.13 -26.04 7.66
C GLN A 108 10.43 -25.17 6.61
N VAL A 109 9.46 -24.33 7.00
CA VAL A 109 8.79 -23.37 6.09
C VAL A 109 9.80 -22.34 5.57
N VAL A 110 10.65 -21.78 6.44
CA VAL A 110 11.69 -20.84 6.02
C VAL A 110 12.67 -21.48 5.04
N SER A 111 13.17 -22.70 5.35
CA SER A 111 14.06 -23.41 4.43
C SER A 111 13.40 -23.70 3.09
N TYR A 112 12.15 -24.18 3.12
CA TYR A 112 11.38 -24.42 1.90
C TYR A 112 11.19 -23.17 1.05
N LEU A 113 10.80 -22.03 1.66
CA LEU A 113 10.62 -20.77 0.92
C LEU A 113 11.93 -20.22 0.36
N ALA A 114 13.06 -20.42 1.07
CA ALA A 114 14.38 -20.09 0.56
C ALA A 114 14.77 -20.94 -0.66
N ASP A 115 14.55 -22.26 -0.59
CA ASP A 115 14.78 -23.18 -1.70
C ASP A 115 13.86 -22.86 -2.89
N PHE A 116 12.59 -22.53 -2.61
CA PHE A 116 11.62 -22.15 -3.64
C PHE A 116 12.03 -20.82 -4.33
N GLU A 117 12.51 -19.85 -3.56
CA GLU A 117 13.05 -18.61 -4.11
C GLU A 117 14.27 -18.88 -4.99
N ALA A 118 15.21 -19.69 -4.54
CA ALA A 118 16.44 -20.01 -5.28
C ALA A 118 16.13 -20.68 -6.62
N GLU A 119 15.22 -21.66 -6.64
CA GLU A 119 14.82 -22.38 -7.88
C GLU A 119 14.12 -21.47 -8.88
N ASN A 120 13.34 -20.46 -8.40
CA ASN A 120 12.47 -19.65 -9.24
C ASN A 120 12.91 -18.20 -9.42
N ASN A 121 14.05 -17.77 -8.89
CA ASN A 121 14.46 -16.37 -8.88
C ASN A 121 14.46 -15.71 -10.28
N HIS A 122 14.83 -16.46 -11.31
CA HIS A 122 14.83 -16.00 -12.70
C HIS A 122 13.47 -16.14 -13.41
N ARG A 123 12.51 -16.85 -12.81
CA ARG A 123 11.15 -17.06 -13.34
C ARG A 123 10.14 -16.08 -12.76
N PHE A 124 10.44 -15.50 -11.59
CA PHE A 124 9.50 -14.60 -10.95
C PHE A 124 9.21 -13.38 -11.82
N PRO A 125 7.94 -13.08 -12.10
CA PRO A 125 7.58 -11.81 -12.66
C PRO A 125 8.09 -10.70 -11.74
N ALA A 126 8.83 -9.74 -12.31
CA ALA A 126 9.31 -8.58 -11.59
C ALA A 126 8.31 -7.43 -11.81
N VAL A 127 7.70 -6.97 -10.72
CA VAL A 127 6.82 -5.81 -10.73
C VAL A 127 7.51 -4.67 -10.01
N GLN A 128 7.54 -3.49 -10.62
CA GLN A 128 7.97 -2.29 -9.93
C GLN A 128 6.93 -1.89 -8.90
N SER A 129 7.39 -1.41 -7.75
CA SER A 129 6.52 -0.92 -6.69
C SER A 129 7.06 0.39 -6.12
N ALA A 130 6.20 1.11 -5.41
CA ALA A 130 6.60 2.24 -4.58
C ALA A 130 5.89 2.17 -3.23
N SER A 131 6.58 2.63 -2.20
CA SER A 131 6.07 2.73 -0.84
C SER A 131 5.35 4.05 -0.54
N ARG A 132 5.16 4.90 -1.55
CA ARG A 132 4.44 6.17 -1.45
C ARG A 132 3.69 6.49 -2.74
N MET A 133 2.71 7.38 -2.66
CA MET A 133 2.01 7.97 -3.79
C MET A 133 2.78 9.17 -4.39
N GLY A 134 2.22 9.78 -5.43
CA GLY A 134 2.77 10.99 -6.04
C GLY A 134 3.85 10.71 -7.08
N TRP A 135 4.77 11.65 -7.25
CA TRP A 135 5.81 11.58 -8.27
C TRP A 135 6.84 10.48 -7.97
N LEU A 136 7.21 9.75 -9.01
CA LEU A 136 8.23 8.71 -8.98
C LEU A 136 9.51 9.18 -9.70
N PRO A 137 10.67 8.53 -9.44
CA PRO A 137 11.94 8.93 -10.05
C PRO A 137 11.97 8.86 -11.59
N ASP A 138 11.12 8.05 -12.20
CA ASP A 138 10.96 7.92 -13.64
C ASP A 138 10.11 9.05 -14.25
N GLY A 139 9.61 9.99 -13.44
CA GLY A 139 8.71 11.07 -13.83
C GLY A 139 7.25 10.64 -13.94
N GLY A 140 6.93 9.40 -13.60
CA GLY A 140 5.54 8.94 -13.49
C GLY A 140 4.86 9.46 -12.22
N PHE A 141 3.52 9.41 -12.20
CA PHE A 141 2.71 9.80 -11.05
C PHE A 141 1.83 8.64 -10.59
N LEU A 142 1.99 8.21 -9.35
CA LEU A 142 1.33 7.04 -8.79
C LEU A 142 0.17 7.42 -7.88
N LEU A 143 -1.01 6.92 -8.22
CA LEU A 143 -2.20 6.88 -7.36
C LEU A 143 -2.55 5.42 -7.02
N PRO A 144 -3.41 5.15 -6.04
CA PRO A 144 -3.72 3.77 -5.63
C PRO A 144 -4.29 2.90 -6.74
N ASP A 145 -5.05 3.49 -7.65
CA ASP A 145 -5.75 2.81 -8.73
C ASP A 145 -5.07 2.97 -10.09
N LYS A 146 -4.07 3.85 -10.20
CA LYS A 146 -3.47 4.16 -11.50
C LYS A 146 -2.06 4.73 -11.40
N HIS A 147 -1.18 4.25 -12.27
CA HIS A 147 0.12 4.84 -12.56
C HIS A 147 0.04 5.62 -13.88
N TYR A 148 0.29 6.91 -13.82
CA TYR A 148 0.38 7.79 -14.98
C TYR A 148 1.83 7.87 -15.42
N THR A 149 2.13 7.35 -16.60
CA THR A 149 3.47 7.38 -17.21
C THR A 149 3.59 8.52 -18.22
N ILE A 150 4.80 9.02 -18.44
CA ILE A 150 5.07 10.11 -19.42
C ILE A 150 4.66 9.66 -20.81
N ASP A 151 4.94 8.42 -21.18
CA ASP A 151 4.64 7.84 -22.50
C ASP A 151 3.19 7.33 -22.61
N LYS A 152 2.38 7.51 -21.57
CA LYS A 152 0.96 7.10 -21.49
C LYS A 152 0.72 5.60 -21.68
N LYS A 153 1.75 4.75 -21.54
CA LYS A 153 1.59 3.30 -21.66
C LYS A 153 1.06 2.70 -20.36
N PRO A 154 0.28 1.62 -20.45
CA PRO A 154 -0.10 0.85 -19.28
C PRO A 154 1.14 0.36 -18.53
N SER A 155 1.15 0.48 -17.24
CA SER A 155 2.23 0.03 -16.38
C SER A 155 1.69 -0.87 -15.29
N SER A 156 2.36 -1.99 -15.03
CA SER A 156 2.09 -2.88 -13.92
C SER A 156 2.88 -2.42 -12.68
N PHE A 157 2.51 -1.27 -12.14
CA PHE A 157 3.14 -0.73 -10.94
C PHE A 157 2.31 -1.05 -9.70
N ALA A 158 2.94 -1.45 -8.59
CA ALA A 158 2.26 -1.76 -7.35
C ALA A 158 2.54 -0.68 -6.30
N LEU A 159 1.48 -0.11 -5.74
CA LEU A 159 1.60 0.71 -4.52
C LEU A 159 1.65 -0.22 -3.31
N THR A 160 2.74 -0.14 -2.54
CA THR A 160 2.95 -0.94 -1.33
C THR A 160 2.96 0.00 -0.12
N ALA A 161 1.85 0.09 0.58
CA ALA A 161 1.76 0.95 1.75
C ALA A 161 2.67 0.48 2.89
N PRO A 162 3.30 1.41 3.63
CA PRO A 162 3.99 1.10 4.87
C PRO A 162 3.05 0.50 5.93
N PRO A 163 3.56 -0.31 6.88
CA PRO A 163 2.75 -0.88 7.95
C PRO A 163 1.93 0.16 8.71
N GLY A 164 0.62 -0.09 8.85
CA GLY A 164 -0.35 0.79 9.51
C GLY A 164 -0.92 1.92 8.63
N LEU A 165 -0.55 1.99 7.33
CA LEU A 165 -1.09 2.94 6.35
C LEU A 165 -1.81 2.23 5.18
N GLU A 166 -1.97 0.92 5.24
CA GLU A 166 -2.51 0.08 4.16
C GLU A 166 -3.91 0.50 3.72
N THR A 167 -4.67 1.03 4.65
CA THR A 167 -6.05 1.41 4.43
C THR A 167 -6.21 2.83 3.86
N ILE A 168 -5.18 3.69 3.96
CA ILE A 168 -5.24 5.08 3.46
C ILE A 168 -5.55 5.09 1.97
N SER A 169 -4.92 4.24 1.18
CA SER A 169 -5.13 4.14 -0.27
C SER A 169 -6.58 3.94 -0.68
N GLN A 170 -7.42 3.33 0.17
CA GLN A 170 -8.84 3.10 -0.10
C GLN A 170 -9.65 4.41 -0.20
N GLY A 171 -9.22 5.45 0.50
CA GLY A 171 -9.85 6.77 0.44
C GLY A 171 -9.44 7.60 -0.78
N TRP A 172 -8.36 7.22 -1.47
CA TRP A 172 -7.72 7.97 -2.56
C TRP A 172 -7.97 7.37 -3.93
N GLN A 173 -9.08 6.71 -4.10
CA GLN A 173 -9.49 6.12 -5.37
C GLN A 173 -10.45 7.04 -6.12
N SER A 174 -10.29 7.12 -7.44
CA SER A 174 -11.22 7.86 -8.29
C SER A 174 -12.58 7.15 -8.36
N LYS A 175 -13.66 7.96 -8.31
CA LYS A 175 -15.04 7.46 -8.44
C LYS A 175 -15.89 8.50 -9.17
N GLY A 176 -16.73 8.04 -10.10
CA GLY A 176 -17.57 8.90 -10.92
C GLY A 176 -16.85 9.45 -12.14
N SER A 177 -17.43 10.47 -12.77
CA SER A 177 -16.88 11.12 -13.96
C SER A 177 -16.41 12.55 -13.67
N TRP A 178 -15.48 13.03 -14.48
CA TRP A 178 -15.04 14.42 -14.44
C TRP A 178 -16.20 15.40 -14.70
N ALA A 179 -17.12 15.05 -15.60
CA ALA A 179 -18.26 15.90 -15.94
C ALA A 179 -19.22 16.05 -14.75
N ASP A 180 -19.52 14.96 -14.04
CA ASP A 180 -20.39 14.98 -12.84
C ASP A 180 -19.75 15.78 -11.71
N TRP A 181 -18.45 15.57 -11.47
CA TRP A 181 -17.71 16.30 -10.45
C TRP A 181 -17.70 17.80 -10.75
N ARG A 182 -17.42 18.19 -12.01
CA ARG A 182 -17.40 19.60 -12.45
C ARG A 182 -18.78 20.24 -12.24
N SER A 183 -19.84 19.58 -12.66
CA SER A 183 -21.20 20.07 -12.47
C SER A 183 -21.57 20.23 -10.99
N ALA A 184 -21.13 19.31 -10.15
CA ALA A 184 -21.38 19.38 -8.70
C ALA A 184 -20.71 20.57 -8.02
N ILE A 185 -19.52 20.98 -8.49
CA ILE A 185 -18.77 22.10 -7.90
C ILE A 185 -19.14 23.48 -8.49
N GLU A 186 -19.83 23.55 -9.63
CA GLU A 186 -20.16 24.83 -10.29
C GLU A 186 -20.86 25.82 -9.34
N ASN A 187 -21.80 25.35 -8.52
CA ASN A 187 -22.56 26.16 -7.59
C ASN A 187 -21.74 26.72 -6.41
N VAL A 188 -20.53 26.22 -6.19
CA VAL A 188 -19.65 26.66 -5.08
C VAL A 188 -18.46 27.47 -5.55
N LEU A 189 -18.22 27.58 -6.86
CA LEU A 189 -17.13 28.34 -7.43
C LEU A 189 -17.26 29.88 -7.24
N GLU A 190 -18.45 30.36 -6.90
CA GLU A 190 -18.67 31.77 -6.57
C GLU A 190 -18.05 32.17 -5.22
N TYR A 191 -17.73 31.20 -4.37
CA TYR A 191 -17.16 31.47 -3.05
C TYR A 191 -15.63 31.36 -3.09
N PRO A 192 -14.88 32.47 -2.88
CA PRO A 192 -13.43 32.49 -3.07
C PRO A 192 -12.67 31.47 -2.25
N TYR A 193 -13.05 31.21 -1.00
CA TYR A 193 -12.37 30.24 -0.14
C TYR A 193 -12.64 28.77 -0.56
N MET A 194 -13.78 28.50 -1.20
CA MET A 194 -14.05 27.19 -1.82
C MET A 194 -13.12 26.97 -3.03
N MET A 195 -12.94 27.98 -3.86
CA MET A 195 -11.99 27.92 -4.97
C MET A 195 -10.56 27.76 -4.48
N ILE A 196 -10.15 28.51 -3.45
CA ILE A 196 -8.81 28.37 -2.85
C ILE A 196 -8.57 26.93 -2.37
N SER A 197 -9.57 26.28 -1.75
CA SER A 197 -9.42 24.91 -1.28
C SER A 197 -9.19 23.92 -2.42
N ILE A 198 -9.92 24.06 -3.52
CA ILE A 198 -9.76 23.21 -4.71
C ILE A 198 -8.39 23.47 -5.37
N TYR A 199 -8.02 24.74 -5.60
CA TYR A 199 -6.77 25.07 -6.26
C TYR A 199 -5.55 24.71 -5.40
N ALA A 200 -5.58 24.94 -4.10
CA ALA A 200 -4.52 24.54 -3.20
C ALA A 200 -4.32 23.01 -3.22
N SER A 201 -5.41 22.27 -3.21
CA SER A 201 -5.38 20.82 -3.31
C SER A 201 -4.80 20.34 -4.66
N ALA A 202 -5.25 20.92 -5.77
CA ALA A 202 -4.77 20.56 -7.10
C ALA A 202 -3.31 21.03 -7.35
N ALA A 203 -2.83 22.08 -6.65
CA ALA A 203 -1.47 22.57 -6.77
C ALA A 203 -0.43 21.69 -6.09
N ALA A 204 -0.82 20.83 -5.13
CA ALA A 204 0.12 20.03 -4.36
C ALA A 204 1.16 19.27 -5.22
N PRO A 205 0.79 18.50 -6.26
CA PRO A 205 1.78 17.81 -7.09
C PRO A 205 2.66 18.76 -7.93
N ILE A 206 2.21 19.99 -8.17
CA ILE A 206 2.95 20.96 -8.98
C ILE A 206 4.14 21.53 -8.20
N LEU A 207 4.04 21.60 -6.87
CA LEU A 207 5.11 22.14 -6.02
C LEU A 207 6.43 21.38 -6.20
N GLU A 208 6.37 20.06 -6.28
CA GLU A 208 7.57 19.24 -6.47
C GLU A 208 8.20 19.47 -7.85
N VAL A 209 7.38 19.58 -8.91
CA VAL A 209 7.85 19.87 -10.27
C VAL A 209 8.54 21.24 -10.33
N LEU A 210 7.97 22.23 -9.66
CA LEU A 210 8.51 23.60 -9.60
C LEU A 210 9.61 23.77 -8.54
N LYS A 211 9.91 22.72 -7.74
CA LYS A 211 10.84 22.78 -6.61
C LYS A 211 10.49 23.86 -5.59
N LEU A 212 9.21 24.08 -5.36
CA LEU A 212 8.69 25.01 -4.38
C LEU A 212 8.49 24.32 -3.02
N PRO A 213 8.64 25.03 -1.91
CA PRO A 213 8.34 24.50 -0.59
C PRO A 213 6.85 24.21 -0.43
N GLY A 214 6.52 23.28 0.46
CA GLY A 214 5.14 23.04 0.88
C GLY A 214 4.53 24.27 1.54
N PHE A 215 3.21 24.39 1.44
CA PHE A 215 2.45 25.45 2.12
C PHE A 215 1.25 24.87 2.85
N VAL A 216 0.71 25.60 3.79
CA VAL A 216 -0.49 25.24 4.55
C VAL A 216 -1.57 26.28 4.27
N VAL A 217 -2.80 25.79 4.04
CA VAL A 217 -4.00 26.63 3.98
C VAL A 217 -4.84 26.33 5.22
N ASP A 218 -5.02 27.30 6.08
CA ASP A 218 -5.86 27.19 7.27
C ASP A 218 -7.17 27.94 7.08
N PHE A 219 -8.28 27.24 7.29
CA PHE A 219 -9.63 27.80 7.29
C PHE A 219 -10.10 28.02 8.72
N SER A 220 -9.84 29.17 9.28
CA SER A 220 -10.29 29.57 10.63
C SER A 220 -11.54 30.47 10.57
N GLY A 221 -12.27 30.53 11.66
CA GLY A 221 -13.47 31.36 11.75
C GLY A 221 -14.60 30.70 12.55
N GLU A 222 -15.78 31.32 12.53
CA GLU A 222 -16.96 30.89 13.28
C GLU A 222 -17.46 29.50 12.86
N THR A 223 -18.20 28.84 13.76
CA THR A 223 -18.85 27.55 13.49
C THR A 223 -19.88 27.73 12.36
N SER A 224 -20.06 26.71 11.55
CA SER A 224 -21.00 26.71 10.40
C SER A 224 -20.63 27.65 9.24
N GLY A 225 -19.39 28.19 9.21
CA GLY A 225 -18.89 29.02 8.12
C GLY A 225 -18.41 28.24 6.88
N GLY A 226 -18.79 26.97 6.69
CA GLY A 226 -18.45 26.18 5.51
C GLY A 226 -17.01 25.58 5.49
N LYS A 227 -16.24 25.67 6.58
CA LYS A 227 -14.85 25.16 6.65
C LYS A 227 -14.71 23.71 6.27
N THR A 228 -15.50 22.83 6.88
CA THR A 228 -15.52 21.40 6.55
C THR A 228 -15.96 21.16 5.10
N THR A 229 -16.86 21.99 4.56
CA THR A 229 -17.24 21.92 3.13
C THR A 229 -16.06 22.26 2.23
N ALA A 230 -15.27 23.28 2.56
CA ALA A 230 -14.06 23.61 1.82
C ALA A 230 -13.03 22.48 1.84
N LEU A 231 -12.83 21.82 2.99
CA LEU A 231 -11.96 20.64 3.11
C LEU A 231 -12.50 19.44 2.31
N ARG A 232 -13.82 19.22 2.30
CA ARG A 232 -14.43 18.17 1.46
C ARG A 232 -14.24 18.43 -0.02
N LEU A 233 -14.32 19.70 -0.46
CA LEU A 233 -14.02 20.07 -1.85
C LEU A 233 -12.55 19.80 -2.19
N ALA A 234 -11.62 20.17 -1.31
CA ALA A 234 -10.21 19.87 -1.48
C ALA A 234 -9.97 18.35 -1.60
N ALA A 235 -10.61 17.55 -0.74
CA ALA A 235 -10.49 16.08 -0.75
C ALA A 235 -11.11 15.44 -2.01
N SER A 236 -12.20 16.04 -2.53
CA SER A 236 -12.90 15.52 -3.72
C SER A 236 -12.08 15.57 -5.00
N VAL A 237 -11.02 16.36 -5.04
CA VAL A 237 -10.08 16.41 -6.18
C VAL A 237 -9.34 15.07 -6.35
N TRP A 238 -9.10 14.36 -5.24
CA TRP A 238 -8.21 13.20 -5.21
C TRP A 238 -8.88 11.91 -4.76
N GLY A 239 -10.01 11.99 -4.05
CA GLY A 239 -10.63 10.81 -3.47
C GLY A 239 -11.94 11.10 -2.77
N LYS A 240 -12.30 10.25 -1.81
CA LYS A 240 -13.58 10.30 -1.10
C LYS A 240 -13.61 11.41 -0.04
N PRO A 241 -14.43 12.45 -0.20
CA PRO A 241 -14.57 13.56 0.73
C PRO A 241 -15.57 13.23 1.86
N SER A 242 -15.25 12.32 2.75
CA SER A 242 -16.17 11.78 3.77
C SER A 242 -15.56 11.87 5.17
N ASP A 243 -16.42 12.06 6.18
CA ASP A 243 -16.02 11.97 7.59
C ASP A 243 -15.90 10.51 8.06
N SER A 244 -16.42 9.57 7.27
CA SER A 244 -16.36 8.14 7.55
C SER A 244 -15.33 7.44 6.67
N TYR A 245 -14.55 6.58 7.29
CA TYR A 245 -13.53 5.77 6.65
C TYR A 245 -14.13 4.75 5.64
N PRO A 246 -13.51 4.45 4.49
CA PRO A 246 -12.28 5.07 3.96
C PRO A 246 -12.52 6.50 3.45
N THR A 247 -11.51 7.37 3.62
CA THR A 247 -11.63 8.79 3.30
C THR A 247 -10.28 9.39 2.89
N ALA A 248 -10.31 10.49 2.11
CA ALA A 248 -9.15 11.34 1.81
C ALA A 248 -9.06 12.56 2.76
N MET A 249 -9.90 12.61 3.79
CA MET A 249 -9.91 13.67 4.81
C MET A 249 -9.76 13.05 6.20
N TYR A 250 -8.88 13.58 7.03
CA TYR A 250 -8.55 13.02 8.33
C TYR A 250 -8.81 14.02 9.45
N SER A 251 -8.73 13.57 10.71
CA SER A 251 -8.88 14.43 11.86
C SER A 251 -7.53 14.74 12.50
N TRP A 252 -7.42 15.93 13.12
CA TRP A 252 -6.32 16.28 14.00
C TRP A 252 -6.25 15.41 15.29
N ASP A 253 -7.24 14.56 15.56
CA ASP A 253 -7.17 13.55 16.63
C ASP A 253 -6.29 12.36 16.20
N ALA A 254 -5.04 12.67 15.88
CA ALA A 254 -4.02 11.73 15.45
C ALA A 254 -2.71 12.03 16.19
N THR A 255 -1.78 11.07 16.19
CA THR A 255 -0.44 11.32 16.73
C THR A 255 0.42 12.07 15.72
N LYS A 256 1.40 12.86 16.20
CA LYS A 256 2.39 13.53 15.33
C LYS A 256 3.05 12.53 14.38
N VAL A 257 3.47 11.37 14.88
CA VAL A 257 4.11 10.32 14.09
C VAL A 257 3.19 9.79 12.98
N TRP A 258 1.89 9.65 13.26
CA TRP A 258 0.94 9.23 12.24
C TRP A 258 0.81 10.27 11.13
N ILE A 259 0.72 11.57 11.51
CA ILE A 259 0.65 12.68 10.56
C ILE A 259 1.90 12.70 9.67
N GLU A 260 3.10 12.63 10.25
CA GLU A 260 4.37 12.62 9.53
C GLU A 260 4.46 11.42 8.54
N ARG A 261 4.11 10.22 9.00
CA ARG A 261 4.12 9.02 8.16
C ARG A 261 3.09 9.11 7.03
N THR A 262 1.90 9.64 7.30
CA THR A 262 0.85 9.82 6.30
C THR A 262 1.26 10.87 5.27
N THR A 263 1.85 11.99 5.70
CA THR A 263 2.42 12.99 4.79
C THR A 263 3.49 12.39 3.89
N GLY A 264 4.41 11.60 4.44
CA GLY A 264 5.42 10.87 3.65
C GLY A 264 4.82 9.88 2.66
N TYR A 265 3.72 9.20 3.02
CA TYR A 265 3.04 8.27 2.15
C TYR A 265 2.23 8.95 1.04
N LEU A 266 1.58 10.08 1.34
CA LEU A 266 0.88 10.91 0.35
C LEU A 266 1.87 11.67 -0.55
N HIS A 267 3.00 12.06 0.01
CA HIS A 267 4.13 12.76 -0.63
C HIS A 267 3.71 14.02 -1.40
N SER A 268 3.52 13.92 -2.72
CA SER A 268 3.15 15.04 -3.60
C SER A 268 1.64 15.38 -3.58
N LEU A 269 0.86 14.72 -2.72
CA LEU A 269 -0.57 14.94 -2.57
C LEU A 269 -0.86 15.74 -1.30
N PRO A 270 -2.00 16.45 -1.23
CA PRO A 270 -2.34 17.24 -0.06
C PRO A 270 -2.71 16.34 1.14
N LEU A 271 -2.26 16.67 2.33
CA LEU A 271 -2.81 16.12 3.56
C LEU A 271 -3.92 17.04 4.07
N ILE A 272 -5.13 16.52 4.22
CA ILE A 272 -6.33 17.28 4.59
C ILE A 272 -6.75 16.86 6.00
N LEU A 273 -6.70 17.82 6.94
CA LEU A 273 -6.99 17.60 8.35
C LEU A 273 -8.13 18.52 8.82
N ASP A 274 -9.16 17.95 9.43
CA ASP A 274 -10.28 18.70 10.03
C ASP A 274 -10.25 18.61 11.57
N GLU A 275 -11.04 19.46 12.21
CA GLU A 275 -11.33 19.48 13.65
C GLU A 275 -10.11 19.70 14.56
N THR A 276 -9.45 20.84 14.43
CA THR A 276 -8.34 21.26 15.32
C THR A 276 -8.70 21.24 16.80
N LYS A 277 -10.00 21.37 17.17
CA LYS A 277 -10.47 21.30 18.56
C LYS A 277 -10.29 19.91 19.20
N ARG A 278 -10.13 18.86 18.41
CA ARG A 278 -9.90 17.49 18.90
C ARG A 278 -8.44 17.16 19.17
N VAL A 279 -7.54 18.07 18.85
CA VAL A 279 -6.11 17.84 19.09
C VAL A 279 -5.84 17.71 20.59
N ARG A 280 -5.15 16.64 20.99
CA ARG A 280 -4.83 16.38 22.41
C ARG A 280 -3.83 17.39 22.98
N HIS A 281 -2.91 17.86 22.15
CA HIS A 281 -1.85 18.80 22.50
C HIS A 281 -1.79 19.94 21.48
N PRO A 282 -2.29 21.14 21.80
CA PRO A 282 -2.31 22.27 20.85
C PRO A 282 -0.93 22.63 20.25
N ARG A 283 0.15 22.40 21.01
CA ARG A 283 1.52 22.60 20.51
C ARG A 283 1.86 21.73 19.31
N MET A 284 1.23 20.55 19.20
CA MET A 284 1.44 19.62 18.07
C MET A 284 1.07 20.26 16.73
N ILE A 285 -0.01 21.07 16.66
CA ILE A 285 -0.41 21.74 15.43
C ILE A 285 0.71 22.65 14.94
N ARG A 286 1.25 23.48 15.85
CA ARG A 286 2.36 24.40 15.53
C ARG A 286 3.59 23.64 15.04
N ASP A 287 3.95 22.58 15.76
CA ASP A 287 5.16 21.80 15.48
C ASP A 287 5.04 21.07 14.13
N VAL A 288 3.87 20.48 13.83
CA VAL A 288 3.59 19.85 12.53
C VAL A 288 3.64 20.87 11.39
N ILE A 289 2.98 22.03 11.54
CA ILE A 289 2.98 23.07 10.52
C ILE A 289 4.41 23.59 10.28
N TYR A 290 5.18 23.82 11.35
CA TYR A 290 6.55 24.29 11.25
C TYR A 290 7.43 23.29 10.51
N ASP A 291 7.41 22.01 10.93
CA ASP A 291 8.23 20.95 10.32
C ASP A 291 7.87 20.75 8.84
N PHE A 292 6.58 20.81 8.50
CA PHE A 292 6.12 20.70 7.13
C PHE A 292 6.61 21.84 6.24
N CYS A 293 6.47 23.09 6.68
CA CYS A 293 6.91 24.26 5.93
C CYS A 293 8.44 24.34 5.77
N GLN A 294 9.20 23.73 6.69
CA GLN A 294 10.66 23.62 6.59
C GLN A 294 11.13 22.42 5.76
N GLY A 295 10.21 21.62 5.23
CA GLY A 295 10.55 20.37 4.52
C GLY A 295 11.20 19.32 5.40
N GLN A 296 11.04 19.40 6.71
CA GLN A 296 11.64 18.47 7.69
C GLN A 296 10.72 17.30 8.08
N GLY A 297 9.51 17.25 7.57
CA GLY A 297 8.60 16.10 7.70
C GLY A 297 9.15 14.94 6.86
N ARG A 298 9.96 14.08 7.49
CA ARG A 298 10.55 12.88 6.87
C ARG A 298 9.74 11.64 7.16
#